data_3c76b4ea3761b7db9bd25d1c442b24b1
#
_entry.id   3c76b4ea3761b7db9bd25d1c442b24b1
#
_cell.length_a   1.000
_cell.length_b   1.000
_cell.length_c   1.000
_cell.angle_alpha   90.00
_cell.angle_beta   90.00
_cell.angle_gamma   90.00
#
_symmetry.space_group_name_H-M   'P 1'
#
loop_
_entity.id
_entity.type
_entity.pdbx_description
1 polymer ?
#
loop_
_entity_poly.entity_id
_entity_poly.type
_entity_poly.pdbx_seq_one_letter_code
_entity_poly.pdbx_strand_id
1 'polypeptide(L)'
;SKIMQDRVKNTPNLEVHYNTETLEILGEDTVTGARVKNNATGEETILNVTGFFVAIGHKPNTDIFKGWLNMDENGYLISVPGRSLTNVPGVFVSGDAQDHIYRQAVTAAGSGCMAALDAERYLTEHGII
;
A
#
# COMPACT_ATOMS: atom_id res chain seq x y z
N SER A 1 -1.18 11.31 13.64
CA SER A 1 -0.65 11.76 14.93
C SER A 1 -0.74 13.29 15.03
N LYS A 2 -0.80 13.84 16.24
CA LYS A 2 -0.86 15.29 16.49
C LYS A 2 0.34 16.02 15.89
N ILE A 3 1.53 15.44 16.01
CA ILE A 3 2.78 15.99 15.44
C ILE A 3 2.68 16.20 13.93
N MET A 4 2.09 15.24 13.22
CA MET A 4 1.92 15.37 11.76
C MET A 4 0.88 16.41 11.39
N GLN A 5 -0.20 16.55 12.17
CA GLN A 5 -1.19 17.60 11.96
C GLN A 5 -0.58 19.00 12.17
N ASP A 6 0.25 19.16 13.21
CA ASP A 6 0.94 20.41 13.48
C ASP A 6 1.98 20.72 12.37
N ARG A 7 2.67 19.70 11.85
CA ARG A 7 3.55 19.86 10.69
C ARG A 7 2.80 20.36 9.47
N VAL A 8 1.69 19.71 9.11
CA VAL A 8 0.86 20.12 7.96
C VAL A 8 0.42 21.58 8.09
N LYS A 9 -0.10 21.97 9.27
CA LYS A 9 -0.58 23.33 9.53
C LYS A 9 0.52 24.39 9.46
N ASN A 10 1.75 24.02 9.82
CA ASN A 10 2.90 24.94 9.87
C ASN A 10 3.79 24.86 8.62
N THR A 11 3.46 24.05 7.63
CA THR A 11 4.25 23.93 6.41
C THR A 11 3.84 25.05 5.45
N PRO A 12 4.75 25.95 5.06
CA PRO A 12 4.47 26.98 4.06
C PRO A 12 4.14 26.33 2.72
N ASN A 13 3.32 26.98 1.91
CA ASN A 13 2.86 26.52 0.59
C ASN A 13 2.03 25.23 0.60
N LEU A 14 1.44 24.87 1.75
CA LEU A 14 0.52 23.76 1.89
C LEU A 14 -0.86 24.27 2.30
N GLU A 15 -1.86 23.92 1.53
CA GLU A 15 -3.27 24.26 1.80
C GLU A 15 -4.06 22.98 2.08
N VAL A 16 -4.92 23.02 3.10
CA VAL A 16 -5.77 21.88 3.49
C VAL A 16 -7.22 22.22 3.22
N HIS A 17 -7.82 21.53 2.26
CA HIS A 17 -9.25 21.63 1.94
C HIS A 17 -10.03 20.59 2.75
N TYR A 18 -10.73 21.05 3.80
CA TYR A 18 -11.58 20.17 4.62
C TYR A 18 -12.94 19.93 3.96
N ASN A 19 -13.58 18.81 4.31
CA ASN A 19 -14.89 18.42 3.77
C ASN A 19 -14.90 18.36 2.23
N THR A 20 -13.77 18.00 1.64
CA THR A 20 -13.59 18.05 0.19
C THR A 20 -13.34 16.65 -0.34
N GLU A 21 -14.10 16.24 -1.34
CA GLU A 21 -13.90 15.01 -2.10
C GLU A 21 -13.42 15.32 -3.52
N THR A 22 -12.62 14.45 -4.09
CA THR A 22 -12.20 14.55 -5.49
C THR A 22 -13.21 13.84 -6.37
N LEU A 23 -13.77 14.56 -7.33
CA LEU A 23 -14.72 14.03 -8.29
C LEU A 23 -14.03 13.49 -9.55
N GLU A 24 -12.98 14.20 -10.01
CA GLU A 24 -12.33 13.88 -11.28
C GLU A 24 -10.89 14.43 -11.31
N ILE A 25 -9.99 13.69 -11.94
CA ILE A 25 -8.64 14.17 -12.28
C ILE A 25 -8.66 14.62 -13.73
N LEU A 26 -8.21 15.84 -13.97
CA LEU A 26 -8.23 16.49 -15.28
C LEU A 26 -6.87 16.37 -15.96
N GLY A 27 -6.90 16.23 -17.28
CA GLY A 27 -5.74 16.12 -18.16
C GLY A 27 -5.89 15.00 -19.16
N GLU A 28 -5.07 15.02 -20.21
CA GLU A 28 -4.98 13.94 -21.20
C GLU A 28 -3.69 13.15 -20.99
N ASP A 29 -2.56 13.66 -21.50
CA ASP A 29 -1.25 13.00 -21.33
C ASP A 29 -0.62 13.28 -19.95
N THR A 30 -0.97 14.39 -19.33
CA THR A 30 -0.48 14.82 -18.02
C THR A 30 -1.61 15.36 -17.16
N VAL A 31 -1.47 15.27 -15.84
CA VAL A 31 -2.42 15.89 -14.91
C VAL A 31 -2.33 17.41 -15.02
N THR A 32 -3.47 18.05 -15.27
CA THR A 32 -3.60 19.52 -15.36
C THR A 32 -4.46 20.10 -14.24
N GLY A 33 -5.22 19.27 -13.54
CA GLY A 33 -6.08 19.72 -12.46
C GLY A 33 -6.82 18.58 -11.78
N ALA A 34 -7.57 18.94 -10.74
CA ALA A 34 -8.51 18.08 -10.08
C ALA A 34 -9.82 18.85 -9.84
N ARG A 35 -10.95 18.26 -10.23
CA ARG A 35 -12.27 18.79 -9.89
C ARG A 35 -12.66 18.21 -8.54
N VAL A 36 -12.91 19.10 -7.59
CA VAL A 36 -13.23 18.76 -6.21
C VAL A 36 -14.57 19.36 -5.80
N LYS A 37 -15.22 18.75 -4.81
CA LYS A 37 -16.48 19.24 -4.25
C LYS A 37 -16.39 19.34 -2.74
N ASN A 38 -16.84 20.46 -2.22
CA ASN A 38 -17.01 20.64 -0.79
C ASN A 38 -18.34 20.01 -0.35
N ASN A 39 -18.26 18.97 0.47
CA ASN A 39 -19.44 18.21 0.93
C ASN A 39 -20.33 18.97 1.94
N ALA A 40 -19.82 20.06 2.52
CA ALA A 40 -20.59 20.91 3.43
C ALA A 40 -21.41 21.98 2.70
N THR A 41 -20.85 22.55 1.61
CA THR A 41 -21.49 23.61 0.83
C THR A 41 -22.10 23.13 -0.49
N GLY A 42 -21.62 21.98 -1.00
CA GLY A 42 -21.97 21.47 -2.33
C GLY A 42 -21.23 22.16 -3.48
N GLU A 43 -20.37 23.12 -3.19
CA GLU A 43 -19.61 23.88 -4.17
C GLU A 43 -18.57 23.01 -4.85
N GLU A 44 -18.50 23.10 -6.19
CA GLU A 44 -17.46 22.44 -6.99
C GLU A 44 -16.41 23.47 -7.45
N THR A 45 -15.15 23.08 -7.36
CA THR A 45 -14.00 23.92 -7.73
C THR A 45 -12.97 23.10 -8.49
N ILE A 46 -12.21 23.74 -9.38
CA ILE A 46 -11.07 23.11 -10.05
C ILE A 46 -9.79 23.60 -9.38
N LEU A 47 -9.01 22.66 -8.87
CA LEU A 47 -7.66 22.92 -8.37
C LEU A 47 -6.67 22.68 -9.52
N ASN A 48 -5.86 23.68 -9.86
CA ASN A 48 -4.81 23.55 -10.86
C ASN A 48 -3.61 22.86 -10.23
N VAL A 49 -3.42 21.57 -10.55
CA VAL A 49 -2.34 20.73 -10.05
C VAL A 49 -1.70 19.94 -11.19
N THR A 50 -0.42 19.63 -11.07
CA THR A 50 0.35 18.86 -12.07
C THR A 50 0.62 17.42 -11.65
N GLY A 51 0.13 17.03 -10.49
CA GLY A 51 0.21 15.68 -9.97
C GLY A 51 -0.87 15.44 -8.92
N PHE A 52 -1.29 14.19 -8.79
CA PHE A 52 -2.32 13.78 -7.83
C PHE A 52 -1.91 12.47 -7.14
N PHE A 53 -1.95 12.45 -5.83
CA PHE A 53 -1.63 11.28 -5.03
C PHE A 53 -2.82 10.86 -4.18
N VAL A 54 -3.21 9.59 -4.26
CA VAL A 54 -4.26 8.99 -3.43
C VAL A 54 -3.63 8.40 -2.17
N ALA A 55 -3.95 8.94 -1.00
CA ALA A 55 -3.38 8.53 0.28
C ALA A 55 -4.49 8.12 1.29
N ILE A 56 -5.49 7.38 0.81
CA ILE A 56 -6.68 6.96 1.59
C ILE A 56 -6.55 5.60 2.26
N GLY A 57 -5.38 4.97 2.19
CA GLY A 57 -5.08 3.67 2.76
C GLY A 57 -4.39 2.74 1.75
N HIS A 58 -4.19 1.51 2.17
CA HIS A 58 -3.55 0.47 1.37
C HIS A 58 -4.43 -0.77 1.32
N LYS A 59 -4.54 -1.37 0.14
CA LYS A 59 -5.11 -2.69 -0.06
C LYS A 59 -4.04 -3.53 -0.77
N PRO A 60 -3.63 -4.68 -0.21
CA PRO A 60 -2.67 -5.54 -0.90
C PRO A 60 -3.31 -6.19 -2.13
N ASN A 61 -2.53 -6.39 -3.20
CA ASN A 61 -2.99 -7.05 -4.42
C ASN A 61 -2.94 -8.59 -4.28
N THR A 62 -3.62 -9.12 -3.29
CA THR A 62 -3.60 -10.52 -2.86
C THR A 62 -4.88 -11.27 -3.16
N ASP A 63 -5.88 -10.61 -3.74
CA ASP A 63 -7.21 -11.20 -4.01
C ASP A 63 -7.12 -12.50 -4.86
N ILE A 64 -6.10 -12.63 -5.73
CA ILE A 64 -5.85 -13.82 -6.55
C ILE A 64 -5.54 -15.09 -5.73
N PHE A 65 -5.07 -14.94 -4.48
CA PHE A 65 -4.74 -16.04 -3.57
C PHE A 65 -5.86 -16.38 -2.60
N LYS A 66 -7.01 -15.70 -2.71
CA LYS A 66 -8.15 -15.91 -1.81
C LYS A 66 -8.67 -17.34 -1.93
N GLY A 67 -8.78 -18.00 -0.79
CA GLY A 67 -9.18 -19.41 -0.71
C GLY A 67 -8.03 -20.43 -0.87
N TRP A 68 -6.82 -19.96 -1.22
CA TRP A 68 -5.62 -20.79 -1.33
C TRP A 68 -4.62 -20.54 -0.19
N LEU A 69 -4.35 -19.28 0.08
CA LEU A 69 -3.45 -18.86 1.14
C LEU A 69 -4.23 -18.21 2.29
N ASN A 70 -3.71 -18.40 3.51
CA ASN A 70 -4.26 -17.76 4.69
C ASN A 70 -4.04 -16.24 4.61
N MET A 71 -5.09 -15.48 4.91
CA MET A 71 -5.11 -14.02 4.91
C MET A 71 -5.66 -13.50 6.23
N ASP A 72 -5.25 -12.28 6.59
CA ASP A 72 -5.90 -11.53 7.65
C ASP A 72 -7.21 -10.88 7.15
N GLU A 73 -7.91 -10.18 8.05
CA GLU A 73 -9.18 -9.49 7.75
C GLU A 73 -9.04 -8.37 6.70
N ASN A 74 -7.82 -7.85 6.51
CA ASN A 74 -7.50 -6.79 5.55
C ASN A 74 -6.94 -7.32 4.22
N GLY A 75 -6.81 -8.64 4.09
CA GLY A 75 -6.33 -9.33 2.90
C GLY A 75 -4.81 -9.50 2.81
N TYR A 76 -4.05 -9.18 3.86
CA TYR A 76 -2.61 -9.48 3.88
C TYR A 76 -2.37 -10.98 4.09
N LEU A 77 -1.39 -11.52 3.36
CA LEU A 77 -1.02 -12.93 3.47
C LEU A 77 -0.33 -13.20 4.81
N ILE A 78 -0.72 -14.29 5.46
CA ILE A 78 -0.18 -14.69 6.76
C ILE A 78 1.01 -15.61 6.53
N SER A 79 2.16 -15.26 7.13
CA SER A 79 3.35 -16.11 7.19
C SER A 79 3.54 -16.72 8.58
N VAL A 80 4.31 -17.76 8.65
CA VAL A 80 4.81 -18.29 9.93
C VAL A 80 5.67 -17.21 10.60
N PRO A 81 5.46 -16.88 11.88
CA PRO A 81 6.23 -15.84 12.56
C PRO A 81 7.75 -16.04 12.43
N GLY A 82 8.46 -15.02 11.97
CA GLY A 82 9.90 -15.05 11.75
C GLY A 82 10.36 -15.81 10.50
N ARG A 83 9.45 -16.27 9.66
CA ARG A 83 9.72 -16.99 8.41
C ARG A 83 8.86 -16.40 7.28
N SER A 84 9.19 -16.80 6.04
CA SER A 84 8.38 -16.45 4.86
C SER A 84 7.37 -17.52 4.45
N LEU A 85 7.28 -18.62 5.21
CA LEU A 85 6.45 -19.78 4.90
C LEU A 85 4.96 -19.45 5.02
N THR A 86 4.18 -19.89 4.03
CA THR A 86 2.72 -19.82 4.04
C THR A 86 2.11 -21.15 4.56
N ASN A 87 0.78 -21.24 4.53
CA ASN A 87 0.07 -22.51 4.80
C ASN A 87 0.22 -23.56 3.68
N VAL A 88 0.78 -23.17 2.52
CA VAL A 88 1.00 -24.09 1.39
C VAL A 88 2.52 -24.35 1.26
N PRO A 89 2.97 -25.62 1.40
CA PRO A 89 4.38 -25.98 1.23
C PRO A 89 4.93 -25.55 -0.14
N GLY A 90 6.13 -24.95 -0.15
CA GLY A 90 6.76 -24.45 -1.37
C GLY A 90 6.25 -23.08 -1.82
N VAL A 91 5.32 -22.46 -1.09
CA VAL A 91 4.84 -21.10 -1.33
C VAL A 91 5.31 -20.18 -0.20
N PHE A 92 5.96 -19.11 -0.58
CA PHE A 92 6.57 -18.15 0.33
C PHE A 92 5.97 -16.76 0.11
N VAL A 93 5.95 -15.92 1.15
CA VAL A 93 5.42 -14.56 1.07
C VAL A 93 6.42 -13.56 1.66
N SER A 94 6.51 -12.39 1.03
CA SER A 94 7.35 -11.28 1.48
C SER A 94 6.79 -9.93 1.05
N GLY A 95 7.39 -8.86 1.56
CA GLY A 95 7.07 -7.49 1.18
C GLY A 95 5.69 -7.04 1.64
N ASP A 96 5.16 -6.06 0.94
CA ASP A 96 3.87 -5.42 1.28
C ASP A 96 2.67 -6.35 1.15
N ALA A 97 2.84 -7.54 0.54
CA ALA A 97 1.79 -8.56 0.50
C ALA A 97 1.50 -9.17 1.90
N GLN A 98 2.46 -9.10 2.83
CA GLN A 98 2.33 -9.59 4.22
C GLN A 98 2.57 -8.51 5.28
N ASP A 99 3.32 -7.45 4.95
CA ASP A 99 3.67 -6.38 5.90
C ASP A 99 2.59 -5.29 5.91
N HIS A 100 1.61 -5.43 6.78
CA HIS A 100 0.57 -4.42 6.99
C HIS A 100 1.00 -3.28 7.92
N ILE A 101 2.20 -3.36 8.54
CA ILE A 101 2.66 -2.42 9.59
C ILE A 101 3.59 -1.37 9.01
N TYR A 102 4.73 -1.78 8.45
CA TYR A 102 5.81 -0.86 8.04
C TYR A 102 5.67 -0.42 6.60
N ARG A 103 5.50 -1.35 5.65
CA ARG A 103 5.35 -1.07 4.22
C ARG A 103 6.43 -0.14 3.69
N GLN A 104 7.67 -0.49 3.98
CA GLN A 104 8.85 0.25 3.57
C GLN A 104 9.71 -0.59 2.63
N ALA A 105 10.38 0.06 1.69
CA ALA A 105 11.28 -0.62 0.74
C ALA A 105 12.33 -1.50 1.44
N VAL A 106 12.90 -1.02 2.55
CA VAL A 106 13.91 -1.77 3.31
C VAL A 106 13.32 -3.00 4.00
N THR A 107 12.10 -2.94 4.54
CA THR A 107 11.44 -4.11 5.16
C THR A 107 11.01 -5.11 4.09
N ALA A 108 10.56 -4.63 2.93
CA ALA A 108 10.24 -5.47 1.78
C ALA A 108 11.49 -6.20 1.25
N ALA A 109 12.62 -5.50 1.11
CA ALA A 109 13.89 -6.11 0.70
C ALA A 109 14.38 -7.15 1.72
N GLY A 110 14.30 -6.86 3.02
CA GLY A 110 14.69 -7.78 4.09
C GLY A 110 13.83 -9.07 4.08
N SER A 111 12.52 -8.94 4.03
CA SER A 111 11.62 -10.09 3.95
C SER A 111 11.74 -10.84 2.61
N GLY A 112 12.05 -10.14 1.51
CA GLY A 112 12.37 -10.75 0.22
C GLY A 112 13.62 -11.64 0.28
N CYS A 113 14.67 -11.17 0.95
CA CYS A 113 15.87 -11.97 1.20
C CYS A 113 15.54 -13.23 2.03
N MET A 114 14.71 -13.10 3.08
CA MET A 114 14.24 -14.25 3.86
C MET A 114 13.50 -15.27 3.00
N ALA A 115 12.59 -14.80 2.14
CA ALA A 115 11.81 -15.66 1.24
C ALA A 115 12.70 -16.40 0.23
N ALA A 116 13.72 -15.72 -0.31
CA ALA A 116 14.67 -16.36 -1.22
C ALA A 116 15.48 -17.48 -0.55
N LEU A 117 15.97 -17.24 0.68
CA LEU A 117 16.69 -18.24 1.46
C LEU A 117 15.78 -19.41 1.89
N ASP A 118 14.53 -19.16 2.26
CA ASP A 118 13.57 -20.22 2.58
C ASP A 118 13.22 -21.06 1.33
N ALA A 119 13.12 -20.43 0.16
CA ALA A 119 12.89 -21.12 -1.12
C ALA A 119 14.09 -21.99 -1.50
N GLU A 120 15.32 -21.49 -1.39
CA GLU A 120 16.55 -22.26 -1.68
C GLU A 120 16.63 -23.51 -0.77
N ARG A 121 16.40 -23.34 0.52
CA ARG A 121 16.38 -24.46 1.47
C ARG A 121 15.32 -25.49 1.11
N TYR A 122 14.10 -25.03 0.80
CA TYR A 122 13.02 -25.92 0.39
C TYR A 122 13.39 -26.75 -0.84
N LEU A 123 13.96 -26.11 -1.87
CA LEU A 123 14.38 -26.78 -3.12
C LEU A 123 15.48 -27.82 -2.85
N THR A 124 16.47 -27.47 -2.02
CA THR A 124 17.55 -28.38 -1.61
C THR A 124 17.04 -29.57 -0.82
N GLU A 125 16.17 -29.34 0.18
CA GLU A 125 15.60 -30.41 1.02
C GLU A 125 14.73 -31.38 0.21
N HIS A 126 14.16 -30.95 -0.90
CA HIS A 126 13.35 -31.78 -1.80
C HIS A 126 14.12 -32.35 -2.99
N GLY A 127 15.43 -32.14 -3.04
CA GLY A 127 16.31 -32.68 -4.10
C GLY A 127 16.02 -32.10 -5.50
N ILE A 128 15.54 -30.84 -5.55
CA ILE A 128 15.23 -30.16 -6.82
C ILE A 128 16.46 -29.43 -7.35
N ILE A 129 17.31 -28.93 -6.44
CA ILE A 129 18.64 -28.32 -6.70
C ILE A 129 19.68 -28.89 -5.76
#